data_b25ba5bf6c568bc639b5243dda797913
#
_entry.id   b25ba5bf6c568bc639b5243dda797913
#
_cell.length_a   1.000
_cell.length_b   1.000
_cell.length_c   1.000
_cell.angle_alpha   90.00
_cell.angle_beta   90.00
_cell.angle_gamma   90.00
#
_symmetry.space_group_name_H-M   'P 1'
#
loop_
_entity.id
_entity.type
_entity.pdbx_description
1 polymer ?
#
loop_
_entity_poly.entity_id
_entity_poly.type
_entity_poly.pdbx_seq_one_letter_code
_entity_poly.pdbx_strand_id
1 'polypeptide(L)'
;MNDESQIEESGGRFPKITERGLEDLQKRIGVKIENMPEPWCYEATRDNIRHYANGIGDDNPLWCDPEYAAKTQYGGLIALPSFLFATNRIISGYVGGLPVIHAMWAGADWTWHKNIRRN
;
A
#
# COMPACT_ATOMS: atom_id res chain seq x y z
N MET A 1 -18.29 -12.97 -8.36
CA MET A 1 -19.07 -14.21 -8.14
C MET A 1 -18.44 -14.89 -6.94
N ASN A 2 -19.07 -14.79 -5.79
CA ASN A 2 -18.60 -15.49 -4.58
C ASN A 2 -18.92 -16.99 -4.81
N ASP A 3 -17.88 -17.79 -4.84
CA ASP A 3 -18.02 -19.25 -4.94
C ASP A 3 -18.49 -19.77 -3.58
N GLU A 4 -19.81 -19.92 -3.45
CA GLU A 4 -20.47 -20.46 -2.26
C GLU A 4 -20.05 -21.91 -1.97
N SER A 5 -19.41 -22.59 -2.93
CA SER A 5 -18.90 -23.95 -2.79
C SER A 5 -17.75 -24.11 -1.78
N GLN A 6 -17.09 -23.03 -1.41
CA GLN A 6 -16.00 -23.06 -0.42
C GLN A 6 -16.48 -23.02 1.03
N ILE A 7 -17.75 -22.73 1.27
CA ILE A 7 -18.32 -22.59 2.61
C ILE A 7 -18.87 -23.92 3.14
N GLU A 8 -19.29 -24.82 2.27
CA GLU A 8 -19.97 -26.07 2.65
C GLU A 8 -19.06 -27.16 3.24
N GLU A 9 -17.74 -27.15 2.96
CA GLU A 9 -16.84 -28.20 3.46
C GLU A 9 -16.39 -28.03 4.92
N SER A 10 -16.72 -26.92 5.58
CA SER A 10 -16.11 -26.61 6.87
C SER A 10 -16.85 -27.12 8.10
N GLY A 11 -18.07 -27.64 8.01
CA GLY A 11 -18.84 -28.26 9.11
C GLY A 11 -18.78 -27.54 10.47
N GLY A 12 -18.19 -26.35 10.53
CA GLY A 12 -17.93 -25.57 11.71
C GLY A 12 -18.47 -24.14 11.61
N ARG A 13 -18.63 -23.51 12.77
CA ARG A 13 -19.11 -22.12 12.90
C ARG A 13 -18.27 -21.09 12.17
N PHE A 14 -17.02 -21.42 11.87
CA PHE A 14 -16.08 -20.54 11.17
C PHE A 14 -15.42 -21.30 10.03
N PRO A 15 -15.35 -20.71 8.82
CA PRO A 15 -14.65 -21.31 7.69
C PRO A 15 -13.17 -21.55 8.03
N LYS A 16 -12.58 -22.60 7.46
CA LYS A 16 -11.17 -22.98 7.66
C LYS A 16 -10.36 -22.66 6.40
N ILE A 17 -9.06 -22.47 6.59
CA ILE A 17 -8.10 -22.42 5.47
C ILE A 17 -8.06 -23.79 4.83
N THR A 18 -8.25 -23.87 3.51
CA THR A 18 -8.17 -25.10 2.73
C THR A 18 -6.90 -25.14 1.89
N GLU A 19 -6.41 -26.33 1.57
CA GLU A 19 -5.27 -26.51 0.64
C GLU A 19 -5.55 -25.86 -0.71
N ARG A 20 -6.75 -26.00 -1.25
CA ARG A 20 -7.18 -25.36 -2.48
C ARG A 20 -7.10 -23.84 -2.40
N GLY A 21 -7.49 -23.24 -1.27
CA GLY A 21 -7.37 -21.80 -1.04
C GLY A 21 -5.91 -21.34 -1.04
N LEU A 22 -5.00 -22.12 -0.46
CA LEU A 22 -3.57 -21.84 -0.48
C LEU A 22 -2.99 -21.96 -1.89
N GLU A 23 -3.35 -22.97 -2.66
CA GLU A 23 -2.95 -23.13 -4.07
C GLU A 23 -3.41 -21.94 -4.92
N ASP A 24 -4.65 -21.50 -4.75
CA ASP A 24 -5.20 -20.36 -5.48
C ASP A 24 -4.52 -19.05 -5.10
N LEU A 25 -4.09 -18.90 -3.85
CA LEU A 25 -3.27 -17.77 -3.42
C LEU A 25 -1.87 -17.81 -4.06
N GLN A 26 -1.24 -18.98 -4.12
CA GLN A 26 0.07 -19.16 -4.76
C GLN A 26 0.05 -18.81 -6.26
N LYS A 27 -1.04 -19.11 -6.97
CA LYS A 27 -1.22 -18.76 -8.39
C LYS A 27 -1.21 -17.24 -8.63
N ARG A 28 -1.43 -16.43 -7.60
CA ARG A 28 -1.41 -14.96 -7.71
C ARG A 28 0.00 -14.38 -7.62
N ILE A 29 0.99 -15.16 -7.23
CA ILE A 29 2.38 -14.69 -7.15
C ILE A 29 2.87 -14.32 -8.55
N GLY A 30 3.36 -13.09 -8.71
CA GLY A 30 3.84 -12.56 -9.99
C GLY A 30 2.73 -12.10 -10.95
N VAL A 31 1.47 -12.22 -10.59
CA VAL A 31 0.35 -11.73 -11.40
C VAL A 31 0.10 -10.25 -11.11
N LYS A 32 0.02 -9.43 -12.16
CA LYS A 32 -0.34 -8.02 -12.03
C LYS A 32 -1.80 -7.89 -11.58
N ILE A 33 -2.02 -7.06 -10.55
CA ILE A 33 -3.37 -6.73 -10.10
C ILE A 33 -3.96 -5.70 -11.07
N GLU A 34 -5.01 -6.08 -11.80
CA GLU A 34 -5.63 -5.22 -12.82
C GLU A 34 -6.70 -4.29 -12.23
N ASN A 35 -7.48 -4.76 -11.28
CA ASN A 35 -8.59 -4.01 -10.70
C ASN A 35 -8.21 -3.42 -9.32
N MET A 36 -7.30 -2.47 -9.32
CA MET A 36 -6.97 -1.73 -8.11
C MET A 36 -8.11 -0.76 -7.75
N PRO A 37 -8.50 -0.65 -6.47
CA PRO A 37 -9.41 0.39 -6.05
C PRO A 37 -8.80 1.76 -6.29
N GLU A 38 -9.66 2.76 -6.47
CA GLU A 38 -9.25 4.15 -6.62
C GLU A 38 -8.26 4.57 -5.53
N PRO A 39 -7.12 5.19 -5.89
CA PRO A 39 -6.13 5.61 -4.92
C PRO A 39 -6.67 6.71 -3.99
N TRP A 40 -6.09 6.82 -2.81
CA TRP A 40 -6.41 7.89 -1.87
C TRP A 40 -6.01 9.26 -2.41
N CYS A 41 -4.90 9.30 -3.15
CA CYS A 41 -4.36 10.52 -3.70
C CYS A 41 -3.63 10.21 -5.01
N TYR A 42 -3.90 11.03 -6.04
CA TYR A 42 -3.31 10.88 -7.37
C TYR A 42 -1.99 11.66 -7.53
N GLU A 43 -1.80 12.69 -6.74
CA GLU A 43 -0.69 13.63 -6.90
C GLU A 43 0.07 13.88 -5.60
N ALA A 44 1.39 13.96 -5.72
CA ALA A 44 2.27 14.36 -4.63
C ALA A 44 2.31 15.90 -4.53
N THR A 45 1.20 16.52 -4.14
CA THR A 45 1.14 17.96 -3.92
C THR A 45 1.88 18.35 -2.63
N ARG A 46 2.24 19.63 -2.51
CA ARG A 46 2.83 20.18 -1.28
C ARG A 46 2.00 19.85 -0.04
N ASP A 47 0.68 20.00 -0.14
CA ASP A 47 -0.20 19.77 1.00
C ASP A 47 -0.34 18.30 1.35
N ASN A 48 -0.46 17.42 0.35
CA ASN A 48 -0.52 15.98 0.58
C ASN A 48 0.76 15.46 1.25
N ILE A 49 1.93 15.89 0.77
CA ILE A 49 3.23 15.52 1.35
C ILE A 49 3.31 16.00 2.79
N ARG A 50 3.00 17.27 3.03
CA ARG A 50 3.06 17.90 4.36
C ARG A 50 2.08 17.26 5.35
N HIS A 51 0.84 17.02 4.92
CA HIS A 51 -0.17 16.39 5.78
C HIS A 51 0.24 14.97 6.15
N TYR A 52 0.76 14.21 5.20
CA TYR A 52 1.25 12.87 5.50
C TYR A 52 2.44 12.89 6.48
N ALA A 53 3.42 13.75 6.23
CA ALA A 53 4.59 13.91 7.10
C ALA A 53 4.18 14.29 8.53
N ASN A 54 3.29 15.27 8.67
CA ASN A 54 2.76 15.66 9.97
C ASN A 54 2.00 14.54 10.67
N GLY A 55 1.22 13.75 9.89
CA GLY A 55 0.44 12.63 10.42
C GLY A 55 1.29 11.52 11.02
N ILE A 56 2.50 11.31 10.52
CA ILE A 56 3.45 10.33 11.08
C ILE A 56 4.49 10.96 12.01
N GLY A 57 4.38 12.26 12.29
CA GLY A 57 5.30 12.98 13.19
C GLY A 57 6.68 13.28 12.59
N ASP A 58 6.79 13.36 11.25
CA ASP A 58 8.05 13.64 10.56
C ASP A 58 8.06 15.08 10.04
N ASP A 59 8.83 15.94 10.69
CA ASP A 59 8.97 17.37 10.40
C ASP A 59 10.23 17.73 9.61
N ASN A 60 10.86 16.77 8.97
CA ASN A 60 12.07 16.98 8.18
C ASN A 60 11.83 18.06 7.11
N PRO A 61 12.65 19.13 7.06
CA PRO A 61 12.45 20.25 6.14
C PRO A 61 12.57 19.86 4.66
N LEU A 62 13.14 18.71 4.34
CA LEU A 62 13.26 18.22 2.97
C LEU A 62 11.90 18.02 2.28
N TRP A 63 10.86 17.68 3.03
CA TRP A 63 9.48 17.55 2.54
C TRP A 63 8.48 18.54 3.15
N CYS A 64 8.89 19.31 4.16
CA CYS A 64 8.01 20.29 4.79
C CYS A 64 8.32 21.74 4.37
N ASP A 65 9.58 22.07 4.05
CA ASP A 65 10.03 23.42 3.74
C ASP A 65 10.53 23.56 2.29
N PRO A 66 9.78 24.25 1.41
CA PRO A 66 10.16 24.44 0.02
C PRO A 66 11.47 25.21 -0.18
N GLU A 67 11.77 26.19 0.68
CA GLU A 67 12.99 26.99 0.55
C GLU A 67 14.24 26.19 0.94
N TYR A 68 14.11 25.38 1.97
CA TYR A 68 15.18 24.46 2.35
C TYR A 68 15.39 23.43 1.25
N ALA A 69 14.32 22.78 0.79
CA ALA A 69 14.39 21.71 -0.22
C ALA A 69 14.99 22.20 -1.55
N ALA A 70 14.70 23.45 -1.95
CA ALA A 70 15.24 24.06 -3.15
C ALA A 70 16.78 24.21 -3.14
N LYS A 71 17.38 24.33 -1.97
CA LYS A 71 18.82 24.45 -1.76
C LYS A 71 19.55 23.12 -1.69
N THR A 72 18.81 22.02 -1.67
CA THR A 72 19.38 20.66 -1.62
C THR A 72 19.66 20.12 -3.02
N GLN A 73 20.36 18.99 -3.10
CA GLN A 73 20.60 18.28 -4.36
C GLN A 73 19.31 17.90 -5.11
N TYR A 74 18.16 17.92 -4.44
CA TYR A 74 16.87 17.59 -5.04
C TYR A 74 16.23 18.78 -5.77
N GLY A 75 16.65 19.99 -5.47
CA GLY A 75 16.17 21.21 -6.13
C GLY A 75 14.70 21.54 -5.88
N GLY A 76 14.10 20.98 -4.86
CA GLY A 76 12.70 21.19 -4.48
C GLY A 76 12.17 20.08 -3.57
N LEU A 77 10.92 20.24 -3.15
CA LEU A 77 10.27 19.25 -2.29
C LEU A 77 10.22 17.89 -2.94
N ILE A 78 10.56 16.88 -2.16
CA ILE A 78 10.30 15.47 -2.45
C ILE A 78 9.36 14.90 -1.39
N ALA A 79 8.62 13.87 -1.75
CA ALA A 79 7.86 13.11 -0.77
C ALA A 79 8.78 12.18 0.01
N LEU A 80 8.48 12.03 1.30
CA LEU A 80 9.20 11.05 2.12
C LEU A 80 8.96 9.63 1.58
N PRO A 81 9.91 8.69 1.76
CA PRO A 81 9.85 7.38 1.15
C PRO A 81 8.55 6.62 1.42
N SER A 82 8.02 6.70 2.63
CA SER A 82 6.77 6.01 3.01
C SER A 82 5.49 6.68 2.46
N PHE A 83 5.59 7.81 1.73
CA PHE A 83 4.43 8.51 1.16
C PHE A 83 3.58 7.62 0.23
N LEU A 84 4.16 6.57 -0.36
CA LEU A 84 3.42 5.60 -1.15
C LEU A 84 2.27 4.93 -0.37
N PHE A 85 2.36 4.85 0.96
CA PHE A 85 1.26 4.39 1.79
C PHE A 85 0.03 5.30 1.73
N ALA A 86 0.22 6.58 1.42
CA ALA A 86 -0.87 7.53 1.26
C ALA A 86 -1.48 7.52 -0.15
N THR A 87 -0.80 6.94 -1.15
CA THR A 87 -1.26 6.95 -2.53
C THR A 87 -2.15 5.78 -2.86
N ASN A 88 -1.91 4.62 -2.31
CA ASN A 88 -2.62 3.39 -2.62
C ASN A 88 -3.37 2.84 -1.41
N ARG A 89 -4.59 2.35 -1.65
CA ARG A 89 -5.36 1.63 -0.63
C ARG A 89 -4.79 0.26 -0.31
N ILE A 90 -4.11 -0.35 -1.26
CA ILE A 90 -3.59 -1.70 -1.17
C ILE A 90 -2.13 -1.70 -1.58
N ILE A 91 -1.25 -1.63 -0.62
CA ILE A 91 0.20 -1.61 -0.86
C ILE A 91 0.79 -3.03 -0.83
N SER A 92 0.11 -3.94 -0.13
CA SER A 92 0.60 -5.30 0.07
C SER A 92 0.38 -6.26 -1.09
N GLY A 93 -0.32 -5.84 -2.15
CA GLY A 93 -0.73 -6.75 -3.22
C GLY A 93 -1.73 -7.83 -2.79
N TYR A 94 -2.15 -7.79 -1.54
CA TYR A 94 -3.09 -8.74 -0.97
C TYR A 94 -4.53 -8.33 -1.25
N VAL A 95 -4.94 -8.45 -2.51
CA VAL A 95 -6.31 -8.17 -2.94
C VAL A 95 -7.10 -9.47 -2.98
N GLY A 96 -8.19 -9.53 -2.23
CA GLY A 96 -9.08 -10.68 -2.22
C GLY A 96 -8.44 -11.93 -1.62
N GLY A 97 -7.84 -11.77 -0.44
CA GLY A 97 -7.19 -12.84 0.28
C GLY A 97 -8.02 -14.09 0.55
N LEU A 98 -7.48 -15.00 1.29
CA LEU A 98 -8.21 -16.20 1.69
C LEU A 98 -9.43 -15.82 2.52
N PRO A 99 -10.59 -16.41 2.26
CA PRO A 99 -11.74 -16.27 3.14
C PRO A 99 -11.31 -16.55 4.59
N VAL A 100 -11.76 -15.71 5.52
CA VAL A 100 -11.50 -15.85 6.97
C VAL A 100 -10.09 -15.53 7.46
N ILE A 101 -9.17 -15.10 6.62
CA ILE A 101 -7.89 -14.57 7.08
C ILE A 101 -8.02 -13.05 7.25
N HIS A 102 -7.75 -12.58 8.45
CA HIS A 102 -7.50 -11.17 8.73
C HIS A 102 -6.01 -10.91 8.59
N ALA A 103 -5.60 -10.27 7.49
CA ALA A 103 -4.21 -9.92 7.29
C ALA A 103 -3.86 -8.68 8.11
N MET A 104 -2.83 -8.79 8.95
CA MET A 104 -2.25 -7.66 9.68
C MET A 104 -0.91 -7.30 9.05
N TRP A 105 -0.68 -6.00 8.89
CA TRP A 105 0.59 -5.51 8.39
C TRP A 105 1.69 -5.71 9.43
N ALA A 106 2.70 -6.49 9.08
CA ALA A 106 3.84 -6.76 9.96
C ALA A 106 5.08 -5.94 9.60
N GLY A 107 5.24 -5.59 8.33
CA GLY A 107 6.38 -4.82 7.84
C GLY A 107 6.46 -4.84 6.33
N ALA A 108 7.43 -4.11 5.79
CA ALA A 108 7.73 -4.09 4.36
C ALA A 108 9.21 -3.78 4.13
N ASP A 109 9.80 -4.48 3.17
CA ASP A 109 11.11 -4.17 2.62
C ASP A 109 10.93 -3.44 1.29
N TRP A 110 11.58 -2.27 1.14
CA TRP A 110 11.42 -1.41 -0.01
C TRP A 110 12.74 -1.16 -0.72
N THR A 111 12.69 -1.16 -2.05
CA THR A 111 13.77 -0.68 -2.89
C THR A 111 13.31 0.57 -3.65
N TRP A 112 13.96 1.68 -3.41
CA TRP A 112 13.62 2.97 -4.00
C TRP A 112 14.50 3.23 -5.23
N HIS A 113 13.88 3.33 -6.40
CA HIS A 113 14.59 3.59 -7.66
C HIS A 113 14.61 5.08 -8.01
N LYS A 114 13.61 5.84 -7.58
CA LYS A 114 13.49 7.29 -7.80
C LYS A 114 12.77 7.96 -6.64
N ASN A 115 13.13 9.22 -6.37
CA ASN A 115 12.37 10.04 -5.43
C ASN A 115 11.03 10.46 -6.04
N ILE A 116 9.99 10.49 -5.22
CA ILE A 116 8.70 11.05 -5.59
C ILE A 116 8.83 12.57 -5.49
N ARG A 117 8.80 13.25 -6.61
CA ARG A 117 8.88 14.70 -6.66
C ARG A 117 7.48 15.31 -6.49
N ARG A 118 7.45 16.50 -5.90
CA ARG A 118 6.23 17.31 -5.89
C ARG A 118 5.81 17.62 -7.33
N ASN A 119 4.52 17.47 -7.60
CA ASN A 119 3.89 17.96 -8.83
C ASN A 119 3.46 19.41 -8.64
#